data_e4c918d24ff9d392050da1b46a596547
#
_entry.id   e4c918d24ff9d392050da1b46a596547
#
_cell.length_a   1.000
_cell.length_b   1.000
_cell.length_c   1.000
_cell.angle_alpha   90.00
_cell.angle_beta   90.00
_cell.angle_gamma   90.00
#
_symmetry.space_group_name_H-M   'P 1'
#
loop_
_entity.id
_entity.type
_entity.pdbx_description
1 polymer ?
#
loop_
_entity_poly.entity_id
_entity_poly.type
_entity_poly.pdbx_seq_one_letter_code
_entity_poly.pdbx_strand_id
1 'polypeptide(L)'
;MDYIIQNDYLTVSISDLGAELTSIKTVDGHEYLWQGDAKYWSGQAPIMFPICGRLFGGEYTYLGKTYSMPNHGFARKSVFTLKAASKSSVTLELLSNEETRAQYPFDFAFDVTFSLCDNRLDVKYEVKNKESARDLIFSVGGHPAFNVPIDKGVNFEDCYVEFNKPCEALRVDFSETCFLTHNDKVYNEKGTKRIDLKHSLFDDDAIFLYNVAKEIKLASEKTSRSVTMYFNGMKYIGLWHAPKTDAPYVCIEPWTGIPATDGITDDLLTKAEMIHLPVGYTYKNSYSVKIN
;
A
#
# COMPACT_ATOMS: atom_id res chain seq x y z
N MET A 1 -13.48 10.57 -11.86
CA MET A 1 -12.89 11.90 -12.25
C MET A 1 -11.42 11.88 -11.87
N ASP A 2 -10.54 12.46 -12.69
CA ASP A 2 -9.13 12.50 -12.38
C ASP A 2 -8.71 13.89 -11.90
N TYR A 3 -7.89 13.93 -10.86
CA TYR A 3 -7.27 15.13 -10.32
C TYR A 3 -5.81 15.15 -10.69
N ILE A 4 -5.30 16.33 -11.06
CA ILE A 4 -3.88 16.54 -11.38
C ILE A 4 -3.31 17.57 -10.41
N ILE A 5 -2.23 17.19 -9.73
CA ILE A 5 -1.40 18.11 -8.93
C ILE A 5 -0.02 18.20 -9.57
N GLN A 6 0.58 19.39 -9.53
CA GLN A 6 1.88 19.61 -10.19
C GLN A 6 2.70 20.69 -9.49
N ASN A 7 4.01 20.57 -9.62
CA ASN A 7 5.00 21.58 -9.27
C ASN A 7 6.11 21.61 -10.33
N ASP A 8 7.25 22.22 -10.03
CA ASP A 8 8.36 22.37 -10.98
C ASP A 8 9.14 21.05 -11.22
N TYR A 9 8.82 19.97 -10.49
CA TYR A 9 9.51 18.66 -10.55
C TYR A 9 8.59 17.54 -11.03
N LEU A 10 7.35 17.52 -10.58
CA LEU A 10 6.44 16.40 -10.76
C LEU A 10 5.06 16.85 -11.25
N THR A 11 4.45 15.99 -12.07
CA THR A 11 3.03 15.98 -12.38
C THR A 11 2.47 14.63 -11.92
N VAL A 12 1.45 14.65 -11.07
CA VAL A 12 0.85 13.46 -10.48
C VAL A 12 -0.65 13.46 -10.73
N SER A 13 -1.18 12.31 -11.19
CA SER A 13 -2.60 12.10 -11.44
C SER A 13 -3.20 11.16 -10.39
N ILE A 14 -4.41 11.47 -9.94
CA ILE A 14 -5.14 10.72 -8.92
C ILE A 14 -6.59 10.55 -9.39
N SER A 15 -7.10 9.31 -9.39
CA SER A 15 -8.50 9.01 -9.65
C SER A 15 -9.34 9.19 -8.38
N ASP A 16 -10.59 9.65 -8.50
CA ASP A 16 -11.56 9.62 -7.40
C ASP A 16 -12.01 8.18 -7.05
N LEU A 17 -11.95 7.26 -8.01
CA LEU A 17 -12.18 5.85 -7.72
C LEU A 17 -11.00 5.29 -6.93
N GLY A 18 -11.25 4.92 -5.69
CA GLY A 18 -10.25 4.39 -4.76
C GLY A 18 -9.25 5.42 -4.22
N ALA A 19 -9.38 6.71 -4.57
CA ALA A 19 -8.34 7.72 -4.38
C ALA A 19 -6.98 7.20 -4.88
N GLU A 20 -6.98 6.49 -6.02
CA GLU A 20 -5.83 5.77 -6.54
C GLU A 20 -4.88 6.69 -7.31
N LEU A 21 -3.57 6.61 -7.02
CA LEU A 21 -2.54 7.20 -7.88
C LEU A 21 -2.54 6.50 -9.23
N THR A 22 -2.58 7.28 -10.32
CA THR A 22 -2.62 6.75 -11.69
C THR A 22 -1.43 7.18 -12.54
N SER A 23 -0.64 8.18 -12.10
CA SER A 23 0.58 8.60 -12.78
C SER A 23 1.50 9.38 -11.84
N ILE A 24 2.82 9.19 -11.98
CA ILE A 24 3.87 10.01 -11.37
C ILE A 24 4.91 10.31 -12.46
N LYS A 25 4.86 11.52 -13.02
CA LYS A 25 5.77 11.95 -14.08
C LYS A 25 6.71 13.06 -13.64
N THR A 26 7.94 12.95 -14.06
CA THR A 26 8.92 14.06 -14.02
C THR A 26 8.67 15.05 -15.16
N VAL A 27 9.28 16.23 -15.10
CA VAL A 27 9.11 17.29 -16.10
C VAL A 27 9.57 16.90 -17.50
N ASP A 28 10.47 15.91 -17.64
CA ASP A 28 10.89 15.33 -18.92
C ASP A 28 9.90 14.28 -19.47
N GLY A 29 8.77 14.06 -18.76
CA GLY A 29 7.68 13.16 -19.17
C GLY A 29 7.91 11.69 -18.82
N HIS A 30 8.98 11.33 -18.07
CA HIS A 30 9.22 9.96 -17.67
C HIS A 30 8.19 9.51 -16.61
N GLU A 31 7.52 8.38 -16.88
CA GLU A 31 6.52 7.80 -15.98
C GLU A 31 7.15 6.77 -15.04
N TYR A 32 6.99 6.96 -13.75
CA TYR A 32 7.52 6.06 -12.72
C TYR A 32 6.50 5.05 -12.22
N LEU A 33 5.20 5.37 -12.33
CA LEU A 33 4.14 4.48 -11.87
C LEU A 33 3.77 3.48 -12.97
N TRP A 34 3.51 2.24 -12.59
CA TRP A 34 2.94 1.20 -13.45
C TRP A 34 1.61 1.66 -14.05
N GLN A 35 1.36 1.36 -15.33
CA GLN A 35 0.19 1.89 -16.04
C GLN A 35 -0.95 0.89 -16.20
N GLY A 36 -0.95 -0.20 -15.41
CA GLY A 36 -2.12 -1.08 -15.26
C GLY A 36 -2.42 -1.95 -16.48
N ASP A 37 -1.39 -2.49 -17.17
CA ASP A 37 -1.63 -3.45 -18.25
C ASP A 37 -2.27 -4.72 -17.70
N ALA A 38 -3.52 -4.98 -18.13
CA ALA A 38 -4.32 -6.12 -17.70
C ALA A 38 -3.71 -7.48 -18.05
N LYS A 39 -2.69 -7.53 -18.93
CA LYS A 39 -1.89 -8.74 -19.17
C LYS A 39 -1.25 -9.26 -17.89
N TYR A 40 -0.88 -8.36 -16.98
CA TYR A 40 -0.22 -8.68 -15.73
C TYR A 40 -1.10 -8.33 -14.52
N TRP A 41 -1.43 -7.06 -14.39
CA TRP A 41 -2.25 -6.53 -13.30
C TRP A 41 -2.82 -5.15 -13.66
N SER A 42 -4.14 -5.01 -13.58
CA SER A 42 -4.86 -3.80 -13.97
C SER A 42 -4.84 -2.68 -12.90
N GLY A 43 -4.43 -2.97 -11.67
CA GLY A 43 -4.24 -1.95 -10.63
C GLY A 43 -2.95 -1.16 -10.85
N GLN A 44 -2.83 -0.01 -10.20
CA GLN A 44 -1.65 0.87 -10.27
C GLN A 44 -1.09 1.19 -8.89
N ALA A 45 -1.93 1.70 -7.99
CA ALA A 45 -1.56 2.05 -6.62
C ALA A 45 -2.77 2.02 -5.67
N PRO A 46 -3.51 0.92 -5.57
CA PRO A 46 -4.73 0.89 -4.76
C PRO A 46 -4.44 1.16 -3.29
N ILE A 47 -5.41 1.81 -2.63
CA ILE A 47 -5.40 2.06 -1.20
C ILE A 47 -6.16 0.96 -0.49
N MET A 48 -5.62 0.48 0.61
CA MET A 48 -6.22 -0.56 1.44
C MET A 48 -6.88 0.05 2.67
N PHE A 49 -8.18 -0.16 2.81
CA PHE A 49 -8.98 0.21 3.97
C PHE A 49 -10.36 -0.47 3.89
N PRO A 50 -10.94 -0.96 4.99
CA PRO A 50 -10.47 -0.93 6.38
C PRO A 50 -9.59 -2.11 6.79
N ILE A 51 -9.16 -2.95 5.84
CA ILE A 51 -8.24 -4.06 6.08
C ILE A 51 -7.08 -4.07 5.07
N CYS A 52 -5.92 -4.59 5.48
CA CYS A 52 -4.81 -4.95 4.61
C CYS A 52 -4.80 -6.46 4.39
N GLY A 53 -4.65 -6.89 3.14
CA GLY A 53 -4.65 -8.31 2.77
C GLY A 53 -6.06 -8.91 2.69
N ARG A 54 -6.14 -10.22 2.82
CA ARG A 54 -7.36 -11.00 2.66
C ARG A 54 -7.83 -11.61 3.99
N LEU A 55 -9.12 -11.83 4.09
CA LEU A 55 -9.76 -12.57 5.19
C LEU A 55 -10.04 -14.00 4.75
N PHE A 56 -9.94 -14.96 5.66
CA PHE A 56 -10.27 -16.35 5.37
C PHE A 56 -11.74 -16.49 4.97
N GLY A 57 -12.01 -17.13 3.85
CA GLY A 57 -13.36 -17.17 3.26
C GLY A 57 -13.93 -15.79 2.81
N GLY A 58 -13.15 -14.72 2.86
CA GLY A 58 -13.63 -13.35 2.58
C GLY A 58 -14.54 -12.80 3.70
N GLU A 59 -14.47 -13.37 4.91
CA GLU A 59 -15.38 -13.07 6.01
C GLU A 59 -14.64 -12.79 7.31
N TYR A 60 -15.32 -12.07 8.21
CA TYR A 60 -14.91 -11.86 9.59
C TYR A 60 -16.14 -11.78 10.50
N THR A 61 -15.95 -11.96 11.80
CA THR A 61 -17.00 -11.75 12.78
C THR A 61 -16.80 -10.46 13.57
N TYR A 62 -17.88 -9.82 13.96
CA TYR A 62 -17.90 -8.69 14.89
C TYR A 62 -19.15 -8.72 15.72
N LEU A 63 -18.98 -8.78 17.06
CA LEU A 63 -20.08 -8.90 18.04
C LEU A 63 -21.05 -10.06 17.70
N GLY A 64 -20.50 -11.20 17.29
CA GLY A 64 -21.27 -12.42 16.98
C GLY A 64 -22.00 -12.40 15.62
N LYS A 65 -21.83 -11.35 14.81
CA LYS A 65 -22.39 -11.27 13.46
C LYS A 65 -21.26 -11.42 12.42
N THR A 66 -21.51 -12.17 11.34
CA THR A 66 -20.61 -12.34 10.22
C THR A 66 -20.79 -11.24 9.19
N TYR A 67 -19.69 -10.74 8.65
CA TYR A 67 -19.60 -9.75 7.58
C TYR A 67 -18.66 -10.24 6.49
N SER A 68 -18.98 -9.95 5.25
CA SER A 68 -18.09 -10.20 4.10
C SER A 68 -17.29 -8.95 3.77
N MET A 69 -16.00 -9.14 3.45
CA MET A 69 -15.10 -8.05 3.10
C MET A 69 -14.19 -8.49 1.94
N PRO A 70 -14.10 -7.72 0.86
CA PRO A 70 -13.19 -8.05 -0.23
C PRO A 70 -11.72 -7.91 0.19
N ASN A 71 -10.83 -8.58 -0.56
CA ASN A 71 -9.39 -8.43 -0.36
C ASN A 71 -8.99 -6.94 -0.38
N HIS A 72 -8.19 -6.51 0.61
CA HIS A 72 -7.77 -5.13 0.85
C HIS A 72 -8.89 -4.15 1.21
N GLY A 73 -10.05 -4.64 1.60
CA GLY A 73 -11.22 -3.81 1.92
C GLY A 73 -11.89 -3.19 0.69
N PHE A 74 -12.78 -2.26 0.94
CA PHE A 74 -13.64 -1.67 -0.09
C PHE A 74 -13.15 -0.31 -0.62
N ALA A 75 -12.24 0.38 0.07
CA ALA A 75 -11.83 1.75 -0.30
C ALA A 75 -11.36 1.85 -1.76
N ARG A 76 -10.60 0.87 -2.24
CA ARG A 76 -10.09 0.79 -3.63
C ARG A 76 -11.18 0.73 -4.71
N LYS A 77 -12.42 0.41 -4.34
CA LYS A 77 -13.59 0.34 -5.23
C LYS A 77 -14.64 1.40 -4.93
N SER A 78 -14.39 2.25 -3.95
CA SER A 78 -15.29 3.34 -3.55
C SER A 78 -14.94 4.62 -4.28
N VAL A 79 -15.95 5.42 -4.62
CA VAL A 79 -15.72 6.77 -5.16
C VAL A 79 -15.55 7.74 -4.00
N PHE A 80 -14.42 8.42 -3.97
CA PHE A 80 -14.12 9.46 -3.00
C PHE A 80 -14.61 10.82 -3.50
N THR A 81 -14.97 11.71 -2.59
CA THR A 81 -15.38 13.06 -2.89
C THR A 81 -14.25 14.06 -2.69
N LEU A 82 -14.17 15.07 -3.53
CA LEU A 82 -13.19 16.14 -3.36
C LEU A 82 -13.50 16.95 -2.09
N LYS A 83 -12.51 17.02 -1.19
CA LYS A 83 -12.58 17.80 0.04
C LYS A 83 -11.81 19.11 -0.05
N ALA A 84 -10.61 19.08 -0.63
CA ALA A 84 -9.77 20.25 -0.85
C ALA A 84 -8.82 20.03 -2.02
N ALA A 85 -8.48 21.09 -2.76
CA ALA A 85 -7.48 21.05 -3.81
C ALA A 85 -6.71 22.36 -3.91
N SER A 86 -5.45 22.24 -4.34
CA SER A 86 -4.57 23.33 -4.75
C SER A 86 -3.77 22.90 -5.98
N LYS A 87 -2.86 23.73 -6.47
CA LYS A 87 -1.97 23.36 -7.59
C LYS A 87 -1.10 22.12 -7.26
N SER A 88 -0.67 21.98 -6.00
CA SER A 88 0.29 20.95 -5.57
C SER A 88 -0.27 19.98 -4.51
N SER A 89 -1.57 20.00 -4.23
CA SER A 89 -2.18 19.10 -3.26
C SER A 89 -3.65 18.84 -3.57
N VAL A 90 -4.12 17.62 -3.28
CA VAL A 90 -5.52 17.23 -3.32
C VAL A 90 -5.85 16.36 -2.11
N THR A 91 -7.00 16.60 -1.49
CA THR A 91 -7.56 15.76 -0.43
C THR A 91 -8.89 15.19 -0.90
N LEU A 92 -9.01 13.88 -0.88
CA LEU A 92 -10.20 13.12 -1.21
C LEU A 92 -10.76 12.45 0.05
N GLU A 93 -12.07 12.42 0.23
CA GLU A 93 -12.76 11.91 1.43
C GLU A 93 -13.72 10.79 1.08
N LEU A 94 -13.66 9.70 1.83
CA LEU A 94 -14.67 8.64 1.85
C LEU A 94 -15.39 8.66 3.19
N LEU A 95 -16.69 8.87 3.16
CA LEU A 95 -17.56 8.76 4.33
C LEU A 95 -18.24 7.40 4.37
N SER A 96 -18.50 6.89 5.57
CA SER A 96 -19.36 5.72 5.74
C SER A 96 -20.76 5.97 5.15
N ASN A 97 -21.30 4.98 4.47
CA ASN A 97 -22.65 4.98 3.88
C ASN A 97 -23.31 3.62 4.09
N GLU A 98 -24.49 3.38 3.52
CA GLU A 98 -25.21 2.12 3.68
C GLU A 98 -24.43 0.92 3.12
N GLU A 99 -23.76 1.07 1.96
CA GLU A 99 -22.96 0.00 1.34
C GLU A 99 -21.74 -0.35 2.19
N THR A 100 -21.02 0.65 2.71
CA THR A 100 -19.87 0.41 3.59
C THR A 100 -20.30 -0.21 4.90
N ARG A 101 -21.44 0.23 5.52
CA ARG A 101 -21.95 -0.34 6.76
C ARG A 101 -22.42 -1.79 6.61
N ALA A 102 -22.87 -2.19 5.43
CA ALA A 102 -23.23 -3.58 5.16
C ALA A 102 -22.02 -4.53 5.25
N GLN A 103 -20.82 -4.06 4.92
CA GLN A 103 -19.56 -4.79 4.95
C GLN A 103 -18.74 -4.52 6.21
N TYR A 104 -18.88 -3.32 6.81
CA TYR A 104 -18.07 -2.82 7.92
C TYR A 104 -18.93 -1.89 8.77
N PRO A 105 -19.50 -2.39 9.88
CA PRO A 105 -20.60 -1.73 10.60
C PRO A 105 -20.12 -0.58 11.48
N PHE A 106 -19.35 0.34 10.93
CA PHE A 106 -18.82 1.51 11.63
C PHE A 106 -19.06 2.80 10.88
N ASP A 107 -19.17 3.88 11.62
CA ASP A 107 -19.20 5.24 11.12
C ASP A 107 -17.79 5.86 11.13
N PHE A 108 -17.32 6.26 9.96
CA PHE A 108 -15.98 6.80 9.78
C PHE A 108 -15.96 7.95 8.77
N ALA A 109 -14.88 8.73 8.80
CA ALA A 109 -14.42 9.54 7.67
C ALA A 109 -12.98 9.15 7.38
N PHE A 110 -12.68 8.85 6.12
CA PHE A 110 -11.34 8.49 5.65
C PHE A 110 -10.89 9.51 4.60
N ASP A 111 -9.91 10.33 4.98
CA ASP A 111 -9.29 11.33 4.11
C ASP A 111 -7.95 10.79 3.57
N VAL A 112 -7.75 10.95 2.27
CA VAL A 112 -6.45 10.71 1.62
C VAL A 112 -5.98 12.02 1.01
N THR A 113 -4.81 12.48 1.45
CA THR A 113 -4.19 13.70 0.94
C THR A 113 -2.92 13.36 0.17
N PHE A 114 -2.84 13.84 -1.05
CA PHE A 114 -1.64 13.82 -1.88
C PHE A 114 -1.07 15.24 -1.95
N SER A 115 0.22 15.38 -1.70
CA SER A 115 0.87 16.70 -1.76
C SER A 115 2.29 16.59 -2.29
N LEU A 116 2.71 17.60 -3.07
CA LEU A 116 4.02 17.66 -3.69
C LEU A 116 4.92 18.67 -2.94
N CYS A 117 6.12 18.22 -2.60
CA CYS A 117 7.20 19.04 -2.07
C CYS A 117 8.50 18.71 -2.83
N ASP A 118 8.97 19.64 -3.67
CA ASP A 118 10.08 19.41 -4.60
C ASP A 118 9.82 18.13 -5.44
N ASN A 119 10.78 17.21 -5.48
CA ASN A 119 10.67 15.93 -6.18
C ASN A 119 10.05 14.81 -5.32
N ARG A 120 9.28 15.15 -4.28
CA ARG A 120 8.64 14.19 -3.36
C ARG A 120 7.12 14.33 -3.40
N LEU A 121 6.44 13.19 -3.51
CA LEU A 121 5.02 13.01 -3.26
C LEU A 121 4.80 12.48 -1.84
N ASP A 122 4.02 13.19 -1.03
CA ASP A 122 3.56 12.73 0.27
C ASP A 122 2.12 12.21 0.15
N VAL A 123 1.85 10.99 0.62
CA VAL A 123 0.53 10.37 0.70
C VAL A 123 0.17 10.22 2.18
N LYS A 124 -0.84 10.96 2.62
CA LYS A 124 -1.28 10.99 4.01
C LYS A 124 -2.67 10.41 4.16
N TYR A 125 -2.83 9.56 5.14
CA TYR A 125 -4.09 8.98 5.59
C TYR A 125 -4.55 9.61 6.88
N GLU A 126 -5.83 10.03 6.94
CA GLU A 126 -6.48 10.47 8.16
C GLU A 126 -7.80 9.72 8.31
N VAL A 127 -7.90 8.89 9.35
CA VAL A 127 -9.12 8.13 9.67
C VAL A 127 -9.73 8.73 10.94
N LYS A 128 -10.97 9.19 10.85
CA LYS A 128 -11.73 9.74 11.98
C LYS A 128 -12.78 8.73 12.44
N ASN A 129 -12.76 8.42 13.71
CA ASN A 129 -13.84 7.69 14.34
C ASN A 129 -15.08 8.61 14.49
N LYS A 130 -16.15 8.29 13.78
CA LYS A 130 -17.43 9.00 13.81
C LYS A 130 -18.48 8.29 14.68
N GLU A 131 -18.10 7.17 15.30
CA GLU A 131 -18.94 6.46 16.27
C GLU A 131 -19.15 7.28 17.54
N SER A 132 -20.24 7.02 18.24
CA SER A 132 -20.57 7.71 19.49
C SER A 132 -20.20 6.93 20.77
N ALA A 133 -19.94 5.61 20.65
CA ALA A 133 -19.83 4.75 21.84
C ALA A 133 -18.81 3.60 21.69
N ARG A 134 -18.11 3.46 20.58
CA ARG A 134 -17.20 2.33 20.34
C ARG A 134 -15.97 2.71 19.52
N ASP A 135 -14.91 1.96 19.69
CA ASP A 135 -13.70 2.13 18.91
C ASP A 135 -13.94 1.75 17.44
N LEU A 136 -13.29 2.47 16.54
CA LEU A 136 -13.19 2.13 15.13
C LEU A 136 -11.98 1.20 14.94
N ILE A 137 -12.20 0.02 14.34
CA ILE A 137 -11.18 -1.04 14.24
C ILE A 137 -10.81 -1.24 12.78
N PHE A 138 -9.58 -0.89 12.39
CA PHE A 138 -9.16 -0.93 10.99
C PHE A 138 -7.66 -1.16 10.84
N SER A 139 -7.24 -1.43 9.61
CA SER A 139 -5.87 -1.25 9.14
C SER A 139 -5.87 -0.47 7.82
N VAL A 140 -4.74 0.14 7.46
CA VAL A 140 -4.59 0.97 6.27
C VAL A 140 -3.23 0.73 5.63
N GLY A 141 -3.15 0.84 4.31
CA GLY A 141 -1.91 0.72 3.58
C GLY A 141 -2.00 1.22 2.14
N GLY A 142 -0.86 1.26 1.48
CA GLY A 142 -0.71 1.58 0.06
C GLY A 142 -0.13 0.40 -0.71
N HIS A 143 -0.43 0.34 -2.00
CA HIS A 143 0.02 -0.73 -2.90
C HIS A 143 0.56 -0.15 -4.22
N PRO A 144 1.42 0.90 -4.19
CA PRO A 144 1.91 1.51 -5.40
C PRO A 144 2.89 0.59 -6.13
N ALA A 145 2.68 0.44 -7.45
CA ALA A 145 3.56 -0.28 -8.36
C ALA A 145 4.43 0.70 -9.14
N PHE A 146 5.72 0.46 -9.17
CA PHE A 146 6.68 1.27 -9.91
C PHE A 146 7.21 0.49 -11.12
N ASN A 147 7.39 1.18 -12.24
CA ASN A 147 7.95 0.58 -13.45
C ASN A 147 9.35 0.01 -13.20
N VAL A 148 9.58 -1.22 -13.63
CA VAL A 148 10.89 -1.89 -13.66
C VAL A 148 11.01 -2.60 -15.01
N PRO A 149 12.02 -2.30 -15.82
CA PRO A 149 13.18 -1.43 -15.52
C PRO A 149 12.81 0.03 -15.33
N ILE A 150 13.58 0.71 -14.47
CA ILE A 150 13.34 2.09 -14.06
C ILE A 150 13.75 3.13 -15.11
N ASP A 151 14.49 2.72 -16.15
CA ASP A 151 14.94 3.57 -17.24
C ASP A 151 15.17 2.75 -18.53
N LYS A 152 15.28 3.45 -19.66
CA LYS A 152 15.60 2.83 -20.94
C LYS A 152 17.03 2.25 -20.93
N GLY A 153 17.20 1.06 -21.53
CA GLY A 153 18.50 0.38 -21.59
C GLY A 153 18.91 -0.34 -20.29
N VAL A 154 18.03 -0.36 -19.29
CA VAL A 154 18.16 -1.14 -18.06
C VAL A 154 17.27 -2.37 -18.19
N ASN A 155 17.69 -3.54 -17.70
CA ASN A 155 16.85 -4.73 -17.61
C ASN A 155 16.23 -4.87 -16.21
N PHE A 156 15.21 -5.71 -16.06
CA PHE A 156 14.58 -5.97 -14.76
C PHE A 156 15.59 -6.42 -13.70
N GLU A 157 16.48 -7.36 -14.06
CA GLU A 157 17.49 -7.92 -13.16
C GLU A 157 18.72 -7.00 -12.93
N ASP A 158 18.80 -5.87 -13.61
CA ASP A 158 19.77 -4.81 -13.29
C ASP A 158 19.28 -3.91 -12.15
N CYS A 159 18.02 -4.05 -11.75
CA CYS A 159 17.39 -3.27 -10.69
C CYS A 159 17.44 -4.00 -9.35
N TYR A 160 17.36 -3.21 -8.29
CA TYR A 160 17.32 -3.70 -6.92
C TYR A 160 16.50 -2.80 -6.03
N VAL A 161 16.06 -3.32 -4.89
CA VAL A 161 15.58 -2.50 -3.77
C VAL A 161 16.61 -2.50 -2.66
N GLU A 162 16.83 -1.35 -2.02
CA GLU A 162 17.84 -1.20 -0.98
C GLU A 162 17.29 -0.40 0.20
N PHE A 163 17.42 -0.92 1.41
CA PHE A 163 17.17 -0.19 2.66
C PHE A 163 18.34 0.76 2.96
N ASN A 164 18.07 1.93 3.55
CA ASN A 164 19.10 2.93 3.87
C ASN A 164 20.15 2.43 4.87
N LYS A 165 19.87 1.35 5.60
CA LYS A 165 20.81 0.66 6.50
C LYS A 165 20.51 -0.82 6.56
N PRO A 166 21.49 -1.67 6.90
CA PRO A 166 21.26 -3.09 7.18
C PRO A 166 20.22 -3.26 8.30
N CYS A 167 19.36 -4.25 8.17
CA CYS A 167 18.34 -4.61 9.15
C CYS A 167 18.20 -6.13 9.30
N GLU A 168 17.75 -6.56 10.44
CA GLU A 168 17.37 -7.95 10.72
C GLU A 168 15.93 -8.20 10.30
N ALA A 169 15.70 -8.14 8.98
CA ALA A 169 14.37 -8.27 8.40
C ALA A 169 13.78 -9.66 8.71
N LEU A 170 12.54 -9.66 9.16
CA LEU A 170 11.73 -10.86 9.31
C LEU A 170 10.76 -10.96 8.14
N ARG A 171 10.69 -12.12 7.51
CA ARG A 171 9.72 -12.43 6.46
C ARG A 171 8.49 -13.04 7.08
N VAL A 172 7.33 -12.46 6.81
CA VAL A 172 6.04 -13.05 7.14
C VAL A 172 5.87 -14.33 6.33
N ASP A 173 5.54 -15.43 7.01
CA ASP A 173 5.32 -16.71 6.35
C ASP A 173 3.85 -16.87 5.96
N PHE A 174 3.63 -17.17 4.69
CA PHE A 174 2.31 -17.36 4.10
C PHE A 174 2.09 -18.80 3.65
N SER A 175 0.84 -19.27 3.77
CA SER A 175 0.38 -20.47 3.09
C SER A 175 0.32 -20.29 1.57
N GLU A 176 0.14 -21.36 0.82
CA GLU A 176 -0.03 -21.32 -0.65
C GLU A 176 -1.20 -20.43 -1.10
N THR A 177 -2.15 -20.17 -0.22
CA THR A 177 -3.31 -19.32 -0.45
C THR A 177 -3.15 -17.89 0.12
N CYS A 178 -1.92 -17.54 0.55
CA CYS A 178 -1.51 -16.23 1.06
C CYS A 178 -2.22 -15.82 2.36
N PHE A 179 -2.40 -16.77 3.27
CA PHE A 179 -2.81 -16.54 4.66
C PHE A 179 -1.63 -16.76 5.61
N LEU A 180 -1.69 -16.17 6.82
CA LEU A 180 -0.62 -16.27 7.80
C LEU A 180 -0.50 -17.69 8.34
N THR A 181 0.72 -18.21 8.40
CA THR A 181 1.05 -19.48 9.06
C THR A 181 1.68 -19.29 10.45
N HIS A 182 2.10 -18.05 10.78
CA HIS A 182 2.84 -17.67 11.99
C HIS A 182 4.21 -18.35 12.14
N ASN A 183 4.81 -18.80 11.04
CA ASN A 183 6.15 -19.39 11.00
C ASN A 183 7.19 -18.42 10.44
N ASP A 184 7.11 -17.15 10.84
CA ASP A 184 7.97 -16.08 10.36
C ASP A 184 9.46 -16.43 10.53
N LYS A 185 10.27 -16.06 9.54
CA LYS A 185 11.70 -16.40 9.49
C LYS A 185 12.55 -15.16 9.25
N VAL A 186 13.77 -15.21 9.69
CA VAL A 186 14.78 -14.23 9.28
C VAL A 186 14.93 -14.29 7.77
N TYR A 187 14.77 -13.15 7.09
CA TYR A 187 14.85 -13.08 5.64
C TYR A 187 16.26 -13.35 5.11
N ASN A 188 17.27 -12.81 5.80
CA ASN A 188 18.69 -13.06 5.51
C ASN A 188 19.50 -12.99 6.79
N GLU A 189 20.12 -14.10 7.20
CA GLU A 189 20.91 -14.22 8.41
C GLU A 189 22.15 -13.28 8.46
N LYS A 190 22.65 -12.85 7.30
CA LYS A 190 23.76 -11.88 7.18
C LYS A 190 23.30 -10.43 7.28
N GLY A 191 22.02 -10.20 7.56
CA GLY A 191 21.37 -8.90 7.51
C GLY A 191 20.84 -8.57 6.09
N THR A 192 19.77 -7.80 6.06
CA THR A 192 19.12 -7.39 4.81
C THR A 192 19.36 -5.91 4.59
N LYS A 193 20.07 -5.57 3.53
CA LYS A 193 20.22 -4.21 3.07
C LYS A 193 19.71 -4.07 1.64
N ARG A 194 20.17 -4.95 0.74
CA ARG A 194 19.83 -4.95 -0.69
C ARG A 194 19.18 -6.27 -1.09
N ILE A 195 18.17 -6.19 -1.95
CA ILE A 195 17.49 -7.31 -2.60
C ILE A 195 17.58 -7.05 -4.10
N ASP A 196 18.40 -7.81 -4.81
CA ASP A 196 18.49 -7.77 -6.28
C ASP A 196 17.22 -8.35 -6.87
N LEU A 197 16.60 -7.66 -7.84
CA LEU A 197 15.33 -8.07 -8.40
C LEU A 197 15.52 -9.22 -9.39
N LYS A 198 14.64 -10.20 -9.30
CA LYS A 198 14.44 -11.31 -10.24
C LYS A 198 12.97 -11.62 -10.29
N HIS A 199 12.44 -11.96 -11.46
CA HIS A 199 11.03 -12.34 -11.59
C HIS A 199 10.68 -13.51 -10.66
N SER A 200 11.57 -14.51 -10.54
CA SER A 200 11.38 -15.67 -9.67
C SER A 200 11.28 -15.38 -8.16
N LEU A 201 11.62 -14.18 -7.71
CA LEU A 201 11.40 -13.75 -6.32
C LEU A 201 9.91 -13.76 -5.93
N PHE A 202 9.04 -13.61 -6.93
CA PHE A 202 7.60 -13.42 -6.75
C PHE A 202 6.79 -14.64 -7.20
N ASP A 203 7.44 -15.77 -7.52
CA ASP A 203 6.74 -16.99 -7.97
C ASP A 203 5.80 -17.57 -6.90
N ASP A 204 6.14 -17.36 -5.63
CA ASP A 204 5.34 -17.73 -4.45
C ASP A 204 4.57 -16.53 -3.86
N ASP A 205 4.18 -15.55 -4.71
CA ASP A 205 3.49 -14.31 -4.32
C ASP A 205 4.44 -13.29 -3.62
N ALA A 206 3.93 -12.45 -2.73
CA ALA A 206 4.67 -11.32 -2.15
C ALA A 206 5.80 -11.73 -1.20
N ILE A 207 6.88 -10.96 -1.23
CA ILE A 207 7.86 -10.92 -0.13
C ILE A 207 7.39 -9.86 0.86
N PHE A 208 6.96 -10.27 2.05
CA PHE A 208 6.40 -9.37 3.05
C PHE A 208 7.33 -9.31 4.28
N LEU A 209 7.85 -8.12 4.57
CA LEU A 209 8.91 -7.93 5.55
C LEU A 209 8.48 -6.98 6.68
N TYR A 210 9.00 -7.21 7.87
CA TYR A 210 8.96 -6.29 9.01
C TYR A 210 10.31 -6.28 9.75
N ASN A 211 10.44 -5.45 10.79
CA ASN A 211 11.72 -5.19 11.44
C ASN A 211 12.79 -4.66 10.46
N VAL A 212 12.35 -3.78 9.54
CA VAL A 212 13.17 -3.19 8.50
C VAL A 212 13.36 -1.69 8.73
N ALA A 213 14.41 -1.14 8.12
CA ALA A 213 14.59 0.31 8.03
C ALA A 213 13.41 0.95 7.28
N LYS A 214 13.02 2.17 7.66
CA LYS A 214 11.80 2.83 7.17
C LYS A 214 12.02 3.69 5.92
N GLU A 215 13.09 3.39 5.21
CA GLU A 215 13.43 3.95 3.90
C GLU A 215 13.92 2.82 3.00
N ILE A 216 13.30 2.69 1.83
CA ILE A 216 13.64 1.72 0.80
C ILE A 216 13.74 2.42 -0.56
N LYS A 217 14.79 2.12 -1.33
CA LYS A 217 15.08 2.70 -2.63
C LYS A 217 15.03 1.63 -3.72
N LEU A 218 14.25 1.86 -4.76
CA LEU A 218 14.31 1.12 -6.02
C LEU A 218 15.28 1.85 -6.96
N ALA A 219 16.30 1.15 -7.44
CA ALA A 219 17.38 1.75 -8.24
C ALA A 219 18.05 0.71 -9.15
N SER A 220 18.99 1.20 -9.99
CA SER A 220 19.93 0.42 -10.77
C SER A 220 21.27 1.16 -10.82
N GLU A 221 22.39 0.43 -10.88
CA GLU A 221 23.72 1.03 -11.09
C GLU A 221 23.89 1.61 -12.51
N LYS A 222 22.98 1.29 -13.43
CA LYS A 222 23.05 1.70 -14.85
C LYS A 222 22.37 3.03 -15.15
N THR A 223 21.71 3.65 -14.17
CA THR A 223 21.00 4.93 -14.31
C THR A 223 21.02 5.72 -13.01
N SER A 224 20.89 7.03 -13.11
CA SER A 224 20.70 7.91 -11.94
C SER A 224 19.24 7.94 -11.44
N ARG A 225 18.29 7.43 -12.25
CA ARG A 225 16.87 7.40 -11.87
C ARG A 225 16.63 6.46 -10.70
N SER A 226 15.79 6.86 -9.77
CA SER A 226 15.43 6.03 -8.62
C SER A 226 14.11 6.47 -8.01
N VAL A 227 13.47 5.54 -7.29
CA VAL A 227 12.31 5.80 -6.43
C VAL A 227 12.71 5.48 -5.01
N THR A 228 12.56 6.42 -4.08
CA THR A 228 12.81 6.19 -2.65
C THR A 228 11.51 6.35 -1.89
N MET A 229 11.10 5.32 -1.16
CA MET A 229 9.92 5.35 -0.30
C MET A 229 10.31 5.48 1.16
N TYR A 230 9.63 6.39 1.88
CA TYR A 230 9.70 6.57 3.33
C TYR A 230 8.36 6.15 3.94
N PHE A 231 8.38 5.26 4.96
CA PHE A 231 7.16 4.66 5.53
C PHE A 231 7.20 4.52 7.06
N ASN A 232 7.63 5.57 7.75
CA ASN A 232 7.90 5.56 9.20
C ASN A 232 6.75 5.06 10.07
N GLY A 233 5.50 5.34 9.69
CA GLY A 233 4.31 4.93 10.43
C GLY A 233 3.78 3.54 10.09
N MET A 234 4.38 2.84 9.10
CA MET A 234 3.93 1.52 8.64
C MET A 234 4.83 0.43 9.20
N LYS A 235 4.23 -0.65 9.72
CA LYS A 235 4.99 -1.75 10.32
C LYS A 235 5.62 -2.64 9.25
N TYR A 236 4.88 -2.95 8.21
CA TYR A 236 5.23 -3.90 7.16
C TYR A 236 5.57 -3.21 5.85
N ILE A 237 6.38 -3.89 5.05
CA ILE A 237 6.67 -3.54 3.66
C ILE A 237 6.54 -4.78 2.79
N GLY A 238 5.67 -4.74 1.80
CA GLY A 238 5.52 -5.78 0.78
C GLY A 238 6.30 -5.43 -0.49
N LEU A 239 6.87 -6.44 -1.12
CA LEU A 239 7.44 -6.39 -2.47
C LEU A 239 6.70 -7.41 -3.31
N TRP A 240 6.12 -6.99 -4.45
CA TRP A 240 5.29 -7.87 -5.26
C TRP A 240 5.27 -7.48 -6.74
N HIS A 241 5.19 -8.45 -7.61
CA HIS A 241 4.61 -8.35 -8.95
C HIS A 241 3.77 -9.60 -9.25
N ALA A 242 3.04 -9.62 -10.38
CA ALA A 242 2.19 -10.75 -10.76
C ALA A 242 3.01 -12.06 -10.79
N PRO A 243 2.68 -13.08 -9.98
CA PRO A 243 3.47 -14.30 -9.85
C PRO A 243 3.63 -15.05 -11.18
N LYS A 244 4.80 -15.69 -11.37
CA LYS A 244 5.12 -16.53 -12.53
C LYS A 244 4.99 -15.80 -13.88
N THR A 245 5.26 -14.50 -13.90
CA THR A 245 5.23 -13.65 -15.09
C THR A 245 6.52 -12.84 -15.24
N ASP A 246 6.66 -12.20 -16.40
CA ASP A 246 7.70 -11.21 -16.70
C ASP A 246 7.18 -9.77 -16.50
N ALA A 247 6.35 -9.54 -15.47
CA ALA A 247 5.72 -8.25 -15.22
C ALA A 247 6.76 -7.11 -15.05
N PRO A 248 6.64 -6.01 -15.82
CA PRO A 248 7.64 -4.96 -15.83
C PRO A 248 7.40 -3.90 -14.73
N TYR A 249 7.14 -4.35 -13.51
CA TYR A 249 6.93 -3.50 -12.34
C TYR A 249 7.27 -4.23 -11.06
N VAL A 250 7.44 -3.47 -9.98
CA VAL A 250 7.47 -3.96 -8.60
C VAL A 250 6.60 -3.06 -7.73
N CYS A 251 5.67 -3.65 -7.00
CA CYS A 251 4.96 -2.97 -5.92
C CYS A 251 5.89 -2.82 -4.71
N ILE A 252 5.85 -1.66 -4.07
CA ILE A 252 6.49 -1.40 -2.78
C ILE A 252 5.39 -0.95 -1.82
N GLU A 253 4.96 -1.83 -0.93
CA GLU A 253 3.67 -1.78 -0.26
C GLU A 253 3.80 -1.51 1.24
N PRO A 254 3.65 -0.25 1.70
CA PRO A 254 3.68 0.06 3.12
C PRO A 254 2.32 -0.24 3.77
N TRP A 255 2.28 -1.16 4.76
CA TRP A 255 1.06 -1.60 5.44
C TRP A 255 1.13 -1.44 6.96
N THR A 256 -0.02 -1.16 7.59
CA THR A 256 -0.16 -1.20 9.06
C THR A 256 -0.63 -2.57 9.57
N GLY A 257 -1.40 -3.30 8.77
CA GLY A 257 -1.99 -4.59 9.11
C GLY A 257 -1.50 -5.73 8.23
N ILE A 258 -2.04 -6.92 8.46
CA ILE A 258 -1.69 -8.18 7.78
C ILE A 258 -2.96 -8.98 7.45
N PRO A 259 -2.88 -9.97 6.53
CA PRO A 259 -3.98 -10.90 6.23
C PRO A 259 -4.50 -11.66 7.45
N ALA A 260 -5.52 -12.46 7.25
CA ALA A 260 -6.02 -13.42 8.24
C ALA A 260 -5.06 -14.61 8.41
N THR A 261 -5.21 -15.33 9.51
CA THR A 261 -4.58 -16.64 9.73
C THR A 261 -5.23 -17.70 8.85
N ASP A 262 -4.43 -18.62 8.32
CA ASP A 262 -4.92 -19.71 7.49
C ASP A 262 -5.92 -20.59 8.25
N GLY A 263 -7.06 -20.88 7.62
CA GLY A 263 -8.12 -21.69 8.20
C GLY A 263 -8.98 -20.98 9.27
N ILE A 264 -8.72 -19.70 9.58
CA ILE A 264 -9.40 -18.99 10.69
C ILE A 264 -10.19 -17.80 10.16
N THR A 265 -11.51 -17.79 10.46
CA THR A 265 -12.34 -16.60 10.34
C THR A 265 -12.08 -15.70 11.55
N ASP A 266 -11.41 -14.57 11.35
CA ASP A 266 -11.04 -13.65 12.43
C ASP A 266 -12.28 -13.01 13.09
N ASP A 267 -12.23 -12.80 14.41
CA ASP A 267 -13.06 -11.79 15.07
C ASP A 267 -12.34 -10.44 14.99
N LEU A 268 -13.01 -9.44 14.46
CA LEU A 268 -12.42 -8.11 14.23
C LEU A 268 -11.87 -7.46 15.52
N LEU A 269 -12.49 -7.76 16.67
CA LEU A 269 -12.07 -7.25 17.99
C LEU A 269 -10.68 -7.76 18.38
N THR A 270 -10.31 -8.95 17.92
CA THR A 270 -9.07 -9.64 18.33
C THR A 270 -8.12 -9.92 17.18
N LYS A 271 -8.53 -9.59 15.94
CA LYS A 271 -7.66 -9.74 14.77
C LYS A 271 -6.35 -9.00 14.99
N ALA A 272 -5.25 -9.71 14.74
CA ALA A 272 -3.90 -9.15 14.89
C ALA A 272 -3.68 -7.92 14.00
N GLU A 273 -2.85 -6.99 14.51
CA GLU A 273 -2.40 -5.80 13.76
C GLU A 273 -3.54 -4.86 13.31
N MET A 274 -4.65 -4.85 14.01
CA MET A 274 -5.70 -3.85 13.81
C MET A 274 -5.48 -2.64 14.73
N ILE A 275 -5.80 -1.47 14.21
CA ILE A 275 -5.78 -0.21 14.95
C ILE A 275 -7.14 -0.05 15.63
N HIS A 276 -7.16 0.10 16.95
CA HIS A 276 -8.35 0.44 17.74
C HIS A 276 -8.33 1.95 18.00
N LEU A 277 -9.17 2.70 17.30
CA LEU A 277 -9.23 4.15 17.39
C LEU A 277 -10.39 4.58 18.28
N PRO A 278 -10.14 5.19 19.45
CA PRO A 278 -11.21 5.60 20.36
C PRO A 278 -12.17 6.63 19.76
N VAL A 279 -13.37 6.71 20.34
CA VAL A 279 -14.40 7.71 19.98
C VAL A 279 -13.83 9.11 19.98
N GLY A 280 -14.10 9.87 18.90
CA GLY A 280 -13.68 11.26 18.75
C GLY A 280 -12.22 11.46 18.37
N TYR A 281 -11.41 10.39 18.27
CA TYR A 281 -10.03 10.49 17.84
C TYR A 281 -9.88 10.43 16.33
N THR A 282 -8.74 10.93 15.88
CA THR A 282 -8.28 10.86 14.48
C THR A 282 -6.92 10.17 14.43
N TYR A 283 -6.85 9.08 13.68
CA TYR A 283 -5.59 8.43 13.33
C TYR A 283 -4.97 9.13 12.12
N LYS A 284 -3.65 9.31 12.15
CA LYS A 284 -2.88 9.88 11.06
C LYS A 284 -1.67 9.01 10.76
N ASN A 285 -1.46 8.74 9.49
CA ASN A 285 -0.29 8.01 9.01
C ASN A 285 0.08 8.50 7.61
N SER A 286 1.29 8.20 7.15
CA SER A 286 1.74 8.61 5.82
C SER A 286 2.90 7.77 5.32
N TYR A 287 3.04 7.73 4.01
CA TYR A 287 4.29 7.40 3.34
C TYR A 287 4.63 8.47 2.31
N SER A 288 5.88 8.51 1.89
CA SER A 288 6.33 9.47 0.88
C SER A 288 7.13 8.75 -0.19
N VAL A 289 7.02 9.25 -1.42
CA VAL A 289 7.75 8.74 -2.59
C VAL A 289 8.60 9.88 -3.14
N LYS A 290 9.93 9.74 -3.08
CA LYS A 290 10.88 10.68 -3.69
C LYS A 290 11.38 10.12 -5.01
N ILE A 291 11.32 10.95 -6.04
CA ILE A 291 11.72 10.62 -7.41
C ILE A 291 13.07 11.30 -7.73
N ASN A 292 14.02 10.55 -8.29
CA ASN A 292 15.31 11.10 -8.75
C ASN A 292 15.58 10.65 -10.18
#